data_d9413e390f6414314400c87e4fe0c74d
#
_entry.id   d9413e390f6414314400c87e4fe0c74d
#
_cell.length_a   1.000
_cell.length_b   1.000
_cell.length_c   1.000
_cell.angle_alpha   90.00
_cell.angle_beta   90.00
_cell.angle_gamma   90.00
#
_symmetry.space_group_name_H-M   'P 1'
#
loop_
_entity.id
_entity.type
_entity.pdbx_description
1 polymer ?
#
loop_
_entity_poly.entity_id
_entity_poly.type
_entity_poly.pdbx_seq_one_letter_code
_entity_poly.pdbx_strand_id
1 'polypeptide(L)'
;IDIGGVDGLAHISDLSWERVKHPSDVLKVGQELDVLVKKFDKETKRISLSVKETMEDPWFERIEHYHEGEVIQGKIIKLTDFGAFMEIEPGFDGLIPMGELAEKRIERADEAVHTGDVVLVKVLRIDTKRKRISLSITKAKRDAEAADVKKYVDEHQAEQAEESSNTEGQVEAHLDWLK
;
A
#
# COMPACT_ATOMS: atom_id res chain seq x y z
N ILE A 1 9.23 -5.75 34.04
CA ILE A 1 8.58 -4.45 34.32
C ILE A 1 7.93 -4.53 35.70
N ASP A 2 8.32 -3.65 36.60
CA ASP A 2 7.69 -3.53 37.91
C ASP A 2 6.38 -2.74 37.78
N ILE A 3 5.29 -3.31 38.27
CA ILE A 3 3.95 -2.68 38.26
C ILE A 3 3.45 -2.34 39.67
N GLY A 4 4.35 -2.05 40.59
CA GLY A 4 4.02 -1.65 41.96
C GLY A 4 4.16 -2.79 42.95
N GLY A 5 5.32 -3.45 42.95
CA GLY A 5 5.66 -4.54 43.87
C GLY A 5 5.44 -5.95 43.33
N VAL A 6 5.04 -6.06 42.07
CA VAL A 6 4.95 -7.32 41.33
C VAL A 6 5.59 -7.15 39.96
N ASP A 7 6.41 -8.14 39.57
CA ASP A 7 7.07 -8.13 38.26
C ASP A 7 6.18 -8.75 37.18
N GLY A 8 6.02 -8.03 36.07
CA GLY A 8 5.41 -8.52 34.86
C GLY A 8 6.43 -8.65 33.73
N LEU A 9 6.17 -9.57 32.80
CA LEU A 9 6.99 -9.79 31.62
C LEU A 9 6.29 -9.27 30.36
N ALA A 10 6.94 -8.38 29.64
CA ALA A 10 6.57 -8.02 28.27
C ALA A 10 7.49 -8.76 27.29
N HIS A 11 6.92 -9.57 26.41
CA HIS A 11 7.70 -10.20 25.34
C HIS A 11 8.19 -9.15 24.35
N ILE A 12 9.31 -9.40 23.66
CA ILE A 12 9.90 -8.45 22.70
C ILE A 12 8.88 -8.00 21.63
N SER A 13 7.99 -8.89 21.20
CA SER A 13 6.90 -8.59 20.24
C SER A 13 5.76 -7.75 20.82
N ASP A 14 5.72 -7.56 22.14
CA ASP A 14 4.72 -6.76 22.85
C ASP A 14 5.26 -5.40 23.30
N LEU A 15 6.51 -5.07 22.93
CA LEU A 15 7.14 -3.80 23.26
C LEU A 15 6.84 -2.69 22.24
N SER A 16 6.77 -3.04 20.94
CA SER A 16 6.52 -2.09 19.85
C SER A 16 5.75 -2.76 18.73
N TRP A 17 5.08 -1.96 17.90
CA TRP A 17 4.49 -2.36 16.62
C TRP A 17 5.54 -2.61 15.55
N GLU A 18 6.69 -1.94 15.63
CA GLU A 18 7.83 -2.16 14.74
C GLU A 18 8.65 -3.38 15.16
N ARG A 19 9.41 -3.93 14.21
CA ARG A 19 10.27 -5.08 14.48
C ARG A 19 11.50 -4.65 15.29
N VAL A 20 11.49 -4.99 16.57
CA VAL A 20 12.56 -4.71 17.52
C VAL A 20 13.53 -5.89 17.56
N LYS A 21 14.83 -5.61 17.50
CA LYS A 21 15.88 -6.65 17.62
C LYS A 21 16.25 -6.90 19.08
N HIS A 22 16.30 -5.84 19.88
CA HIS A 22 16.64 -5.92 21.29
C HIS A 22 15.76 -4.97 22.10
N PRO A 23 15.30 -5.37 23.33
CA PRO A 23 14.45 -4.51 24.17
C PRO A 23 15.04 -3.13 24.47
N SER A 24 16.37 -3.01 24.56
CA SER A 24 17.07 -1.74 24.79
C SER A 24 16.98 -0.73 23.63
N ASP A 25 16.51 -1.18 22.46
CA ASP A 25 16.30 -0.28 21.30
C ASP A 25 15.08 0.61 21.52
N VAL A 26 14.10 0.16 22.30
CA VAL A 26 12.82 0.84 22.56
C VAL A 26 12.64 1.32 23.99
N LEU A 27 13.22 0.62 24.96
CA LEU A 27 13.04 0.88 26.39
C LEU A 27 14.36 1.02 27.12
N LYS A 28 14.37 1.89 28.13
CA LYS A 28 15.52 2.07 29.03
C LYS A 28 15.19 1.60 30.44
N VAL A 29 16.17 1.04 31.13
CA VAL A 29 16.00 0.64 32.53
C VAL A 29 15.72 1.90 33.39
N GLY A 30 14.69 1.84 34.22
CA GLY A 30 14.24 2.96 35.04
C GLY A 30 13.26 3.93 34.33
N GLN A 31 12.85 3.62 33.09
CA GLN A 31 11.83 4.39 32.36
C GLN A 31 10.43 4.01 32.88
N GLU A 32 9.61 5.01 33.17
CA GLU A 32 8.19 4.86 33.44
C GLU A 32 7.42 4.76 32.12
N LEU A 33 6.50 3.81 32.03
CA LEU A 33 5.68 3.59 30.83
C LEU A 33 4.34 2.96 31.22
N ASP A 34 3.33 3.21 30.41
CA ASP A 34 2.04 2.57 30.52
C ASP A 34 2.08 1.20 29.92
N VAL A 35 1.46 0.23 30.59
CA VAL A 35 1.41 -1.16 30.14
C VAL A 35 0.00 -1.73 30.28
N LEU A 36 -0.40 -2.55 29.31
CA LEU A 36 -1.63 -3.33 29.39
C LEU A 36 -1.35 -4.72 29.91
N VAL A 37 -2.14 -5.18 30.88
CA VAL A 37 -2.08 -6.57 31.39
C VAL A 37 -2.84 -7.47 30.43
N LYS A 38 -2.12 -8.32 29.69
CA LYS A 38 -2.71 -9.29 28.73
C LYS A 38 -3.25 -10.52 29.40
N LYS A 39 -2.46 -11.09 30.30
CA LYS A 39 -2.79 -12.34 30.97
C LYS A 39 -2.15 -12.39 32.36
N PHE A 40 -2.91 -12.90 33.30
CA PHE A 40 -2.42 -13.25 34.61
C PHE A 40 -2.51 -14.78 34.81
N ASP A 41 -1.39 -15.40 35.02
CA ASP A 41 -1.29 -16.84 35.33
C ASP A 41 -1.18 -17.01 36.85
N LYS A 42 -2.25 -17.53 37.45
CA LYS A 42 -2.35 -17.74 38.90
C LYS A 42 -1.44 -18.86 39.39
N GLU A 43 -1.15 -19.87 38.56
CA GLU A 43 -0.33 -21.02 38.95
C GLU A 43 1.14 -20.66 38.98
N THR A 44 1.62 -19.97 37.95
CA THR A 44 3.02 -19.55 37.84
C THR A 44 3.26 -18.16 38.44
N LYS A 45 2.23 -17.44 38.85
CA LYS A 45 2.26 -16.04 39.33
C LYS A 45 2.94 -15.08 38.33
N ARG A 46 2.80 -15.36 37.04
CA ARG A 46 3.35 -14.54 35.96
C ARG A 46 2.31 -13.64 35.37
N ILE A 47 2.69 -12.39 35.17
CA ILE A 47 1.87 -11.36 34.51
C ILE A 47 2.47 -11.07 33.16
N SER A 48 1.70 -11.30 32.11
CA SER A 48 2.08 -10.92 30.74
C SER A 48 1.60 -9.51 30.45
N LEU A 49 2.52 -8.65 30.06
CA LEU A 49 2.29 -7.25 29.80
C LEU A 49 2.48 -6.92 28.30
N SER A 50 1.83 -5.89 27.84
CA SER A 50 2.04 -5.30 26.51
C SER A 50 2.20 -3.79 26.63
N VAL A 51 3.23 -3.27 26.03
CA VAL A 51 3.48 -1.83 25.89
C VAL A 51 2.82 -1.32 24.62
N LYS A 52 2.93 -2.08 23.52
CA LYS A 52 2.38 -1.66 22.22
C LYS A 52 0.87 -1.44 22.22
N GLU A 53 0.11 -2.19 23.04
CA GLU A 53 -1.34 -2.05 23.10
C GLU A 53 -1.81 -0.79 23.86
N THR A 54 -0.91 -0.07 24.54
CA THR A 54 -1.18 1.26 25.11
C THR A 54 -0.90 2.39 24.12
N MET A 55 -0.17 2.09 23.03
CA MET A 55 0.13 3.01 21.96
C MET A 55 -0.88 2.84 20.83
N GLU A 56 -1.20 3.92 20.14
CA GLU A 56 -1.96 3.85 18.91
C GLU A 56 -1.19 2.99 17.88
N ASP A 57 -1.93 2.15 17.18
CA ASP A 57 -1.34 1.28 16.17
C ASP A 57 -1.03 2.07 14.92
N PRO A 58 0.26 2.25 14.55
CA PRO A 58 0.66 3.06 13.40
C PRO A 58 0.06 2.58 12.08
N TRP A 59 -0.39 1.31 12.02
CA TRP A 59 -1.03 0.76 10.84
C TRP A 59 -2.34 1.47 10.50
N PHE A 60 -3.15 1.80 11.51
CA PHE A 60 -4.43 2.50 11.30
C PHE A 60 -4.20 3.94 10.85
N GLU A 61 -3.24 4.63 11.43
CA GLU A 61 -2.87 5.98 11.03
C GLU A 61 -2.37 6.01 9.57
N ARG A 62 -1.49 5.08 9.20
CA ARG A 62 -0.95 4.99 7.84
C ARG A 62 -2.02 4.63 6.82
N ILE A 63 -2.92 3.68 7.14
CA ILE A 63 -3.92 3.22 6.18
C ILE A 63 -4.96 4.30 5.82
N GLU A 64 -5.19 5.28 6.67
CA GLU A 64 -6.08 6.40 6.38
C GLU A 64 -5.63 7.25 5.18
N HIS A 65 -4.34 7.21 4.87
CA HIS A 65 -3.76 7.91 3.72
C HIS A 65 -3.94 7.17 2.39
N TYR A 66 -4.34 5.89 2.43
CA TYR A 66 -4.49 5.04 1.24
C TYR A 66 -5.94 4.70 0.98
N HIS A 67 -6.35 4.76 -0.30
CA HIS A 67 -7.72 4.50 -0.72
C HIS A 67 -7.79 3.36 -1.73
N GLU A 68 -8.89 2.59 -1.68
CA GLU A 68 -9.13 1.56 -2.70
C GLU A 68 -9.27 2.22 -4.08
N GLY A 69 -8.55 1.68 -5.05
CA GLY A 69 -8.49 2.22 -6.41
C GLY A 69 -7.31 3.18 -6.67
N GLU A 70 -6.59 3.59 -5.66
CA GLU A 70 -5.41 4.44 -5.80
C GLU A 70 -4.22 3.68 -6.38
N VAL A 71 -3.40 4.38 -7.19
CA VAL A 71 -2.15 3.83 -7.73
C VAL A 71 -0.98 4.35 -6.91
N ILE A 72 -0.23 3.43 -6.33
CA ILE A 72 0.90 3.72 -5.46
C ILE A 72 2.17 3.01 -5.96
N GLN A 73 3.31 3.49 -5.53
CA GLN A 73 4.61 2.90 -5.82
C GLN A 73 5.17 2.22 -4.58
N GLY A 74 5.82 1.07 -4.75
CA GLY A 74 6.52 0.42 -3.66
C GLY A 74 7.55 -0.58 -4.15
N LYS A 75 8.29 -1.15 -3.21
CA LYS A 75 9.40 -2.05 -3.47
C LYS A 75 9.05 -3.49 -3.12
N ILE A 76 9.33 -4.42 -4.01
CA ILE A 76 9.18 -5.86 -3.73
C ILE A 76 10.22 -6.31 -2.71
N ILE A 77 9.76 -6.81 -1.57
CA ILE A 77 10.65 -7.25 -0.47
C ILE A 77 10.73 -8.76 -0.33
N LYS A 78 9.67 -9.48 -0.77
CA LYS A 78 9.63 -10.93 -0.64
C LYS A 78 8.71 -11.55 -1.68
N LEU A 79 9.14 -12.71 -2.22
CA LEU A 79 8.34 -13.55 -3.10
C LEU A 79 7.88 -14.80 -2.38
N THR A 80 6.65 -15.25 -2.66
CA THR A 80 6.03 -16.46 -2.10
C THR A 80 5.24 -17.20 -3.17
N ASP A 81 4.84 -18.44 -2.90
CA ASP A 81 4.07 -19.27 -3.83
C ASP A 81 2.67 -18.71 -4.13
N PHE A 82 2.14 -17.84 -3.29
CA PHE A 82 0.82 -17.23 -3.46
C PHE A 82 0.85 -15.77 -3.91
N GLY A 83 2.04 -15.17 -4.07
CA GLY A 83 2.21 -13.79 -4.54
C GLY A 83 3.49 -13.13 -4.06
N ALA A 84 3.55 -11.81 -4.21
CA ALA A 84 4.67 -10.99 -3.80
C ALA A 84 4.28 -10.02 -2.67
N PHE A 85 5.15 -9.83 -1.71
CA PHE A 85 5.03 -8.78 -0.72
C PHE A 85 5.78 -7.54 -1.19
N MET A 86 5.10 -6.42 -1.11
CA MET A 86 5.62 -5.12 -1.48
C MET A 86 5.61 -4.20 -0.26
N GLU A 87 6.73 -3.59 0.04
CA GLU A 87 6.84 -2.52 1.03
C GLU A 87 6.37 -1.21 0.38
N ILE A 88 5.34 -0.62 0.96
CA ILE A 88 4.78 0.66 0.56
C ILE A 88 5.54 1.77 1.30
N GLU A 89 5.70 1.60 2.60
CA GLU A 89 6.51 2.42 3.49
C GLU A 89 7.30 1.51 4.44
N PRO A 90 8.36 1.99 5.09
CA PRO A 90 9.11 1.20 6.06
C PRO A 90 8.21 0.57 7.13
N GLY A 91 8.15 -0.77 7.13
CA GLY A 91 7.29 -1.53 8.04
C GLY A 91 5.79 -1.56 7.68
N PHE A 92 5.41 -1.13 6.49
CA PHE A 92 4.04 -1.16 5.99
C PHE A 92 3.96 -1.87 4.64
N ASP A 93 3.51 -3.14 4.68
CA ASP A 93 3.57 -4.05 3.56
C ASP A 93 2.19 -4.33 2.96
N GLY A 94 2.16 -4.47 1.63
CA GLY A 94 1.01 -4.96 0.88
C GLY A 94 1.29 -6.30 0.22
N LEU A 95 0.24 -7.07 -0.07
CA LEU A 95 0.30 -8.33 -0.80
C LEU A 95 -0.22 -8.14 -2.23
N ILE A 96 0.56 -8.58 -3.20
CA ILE A 96 0.16 -8.71 -4.59
C ILE A 96 -0.09 -10.20 -4.85
N PRO A 97 -1.34 -10.67 -4.99
CA PRO A 97 -1.63 -12.06 -5.30
C PRO A 97 -1.05 -12.48 -6.65
N MET A 98 -0.77 -13.78 -6.85
CA MET A 98 -0.22 -14.33 -8.10
C MET A 98 -0.98 -13.87 -9.35
N GLY A 99 -2.31 -13.89 -9.34
CA GLY A 99 -3.15 -13.46 -10.46
C GLY A 99 -3.13 -11.97 -10.75
N GLU A 100 -2.54 -11.15 -9.87
CA GLU A 100 -2.44 -9.70 -9.99
C GLU A 100 -0.99 -9.23 -10.29
N LEU A 101 -0.03 -10.17 -10.35
CA LEU A 101 1.37 -9.90 -10.70
C LEU A 101 1.57 -9.71 -12.20
N ALA A 102 0.93 -10.56 -13.01
CA ALA A 102 1.04 -10.54 -14.47
C ALA A 102 -0.31 -10.86 -15.11
N GLU A 103 -0.54 -10.37 -16.34
CA GLU A 103 -1.75 -10.68 -17.12
C GLU A 103 -1.74 -12.11 -17.65
N LYS A 104 -0.55 -12.66 -17.89
CA LYS A 104 -0.37 -14.06 -18.27
C LYS A 104 -0.33 -14.92 -17.02
N ARG A 105 -0.84 -16.15 -17.14
CA ARG A 105 -0.73 -17.13 -16.07
C ARG A 105 0.74 -17.47 -15.85
N ILE A 106 1.21 -17.18 -14.66
CA ILE A 106 2.56 -17.48 -14.17
C ILE A 106 2.47 -18.59 -13.13
N GLU A 107 3.49 -19.42 -13.04
CA GLU A 107 3.56 -20.47 -12.02
C GLU A 107 4.29 -19.99 -10.76
N ARG A 108 5.19 -19.03 -10.94
CA ARG A 108 6.01 -18.48 -9.86
C ARG A 108 6.07 -16.97 -9.91
N ALA A 109 6.11 -16.34 -8.74
CA ALA A 109 6.15 -14.87 -8.61
C ALA A 109 7.42 -14.27 -9.22
N ASP A 110 8.54 -15.01 -9.22
CA ASP A 110 9.83 -14.57 -9.78
C ASP A 110 9.85 -14.47 -11.31
N GLU A 111 8.84 -15.02 -11.99
CA GLU A 111 8.65 -14.84 -13.45
C GLU A 111 8.13 -13.44 -13.81
N ALA A 112 7.48 -12.76 -12.88
CA ALA A 112 6.88 -11.44 -13.10
C ALA A 112 7.66 -10.31 -12.46
N VAL A 113 8.19 -10.51 -11.25
CA VAL A 113 8.88 -9.49 -10.46
C VAL A 113 10.01 -10.11 -9.66
N HIS A 114 11.00 -9.30 -9.30
CA HIS A 114 12.15 -9.73 -8.47
C HIS A 114 12.18 -8.94 -7.15
N THR A 115 12.79 -9.54 -6.15
CA THR A 115 13.05 -8.83 -4.89
C THR A 115 13.95 -7.63 -5.13
N GLY A 116 13.49 -6.47 -4.69
CA GLY A 116 14.19 -5.20 -4.90
C GLY A 116 13.59 -4.33 -6.02
N ASP A 117 12.72 -4.90 -6.87
CA ASP A 117 12.05 -4.15 -7.92
C ASP A 117 11.10 -3.09 -7.31
N VAL A 118 11.09 -1.91 -7.93
CA VAL A 118 10.15 -0.85 -7.62
C VAL A 118 9.06 -0.86 -8.67
N VAL A 119 7.83 -1.09 -8.24
CA VAL A 119 6.67 -1.28 -9.14
C VAL A 119 5.51 -0.36 -8.77
N LEU A 120 4.73 0.02 -9.77
CA LEU A 120 3.45 0.69 -9.58
C LEU A 120 2.34 -0.34 -9.42
N VAL A 121 1.50 -0.14 -8.42
CA VAL A 121 0.39 -1.03 -8.10
C VAL A 121 -0.86 -0.23 -7.79
N LYS A 122 -2.01 -0.84 -8.06
CA LYS A 122 -3.31 -0.31 -7.65
C LYS A 122 -3.77 -0.99 -6.37
N VAL A 123 -4.26 -0.21 -5.42
CA VAL A 123 -4.88 -0.72 -4.20
C VAL A 123 -6.22 -1.34 -4.55
N LEU A 124 -6.37 -2.66 -4.32
CA LEU A 124 -7.60 -3.39 -4.61
C LEU A 124 -8.56 -3.39 -3.43
N ARG A 125 -8.03 -3.70 -2.26
CA ARG A 125 -8.80 -3.87 -1.04
C ARG A 125 -7.94 -3.65 0.19
N ILE A 126 -8.55 -3.05 1.19
CA ILE A 126 -7.96 -2.81 2.50
C ILE A 126 -8.73 -3.64 3.54
N ASP A 127 -8.08 -4.61 4.15
CA ASP A 127 -8.64 -5.42 5.24
C ASP A 127 -8.10 -4.91 6.59
N THR A 128 -8.84 -4.05 7.23
CA THR A 128 -8.47 -3.45 8.51
C THR A 128 -8.44 -4.46 9.65
N LYS A 129 -9.26 -5.52 9.58
CA LYS A 129 -9.30 -6.56 10.61
C LYS A 129 -8.06 -7.43 10.61
N ARG A 130 -7.55 -7.73 9.42
CA ARG A 130 -6.35 -8.56 9.23
C ARG A 130 -5.08 -7.74 9.02
N LYS A 131 -5.20 -6.42 8.98
CA LYS A 131 -4.12 -5.46 8.68
C LYS A 131 -3.39 -5.85 7.39
N ARG A 132 -4.15 -6.02 6.31
CA ARG A 132 -3.64 -6.42 4.99
C ARG A 132 -4.16 -5.53 3.91
N ILE A 133 -3.27 -5.18 2.98
CA ILE A 133 -3.60 -4.46 1.76
C ILE A 133 -3.38 -5.40 0.59
N SER A 134 -4.39 -5.55 -0.25
CA SER A 134 -4.28 -6.29 -1.51
C SER A 134 -4.01 -5.33 -2.64
N LEU A 135 -3.00 -5.62 -3.44
CA LEU A 135 -2.46 -4.78 -4.48
C LEU A 135 -2.50 -5.50 -5.84
N SER A 136 -2.46 -4.74 -6.95
CA SER A 136 -2.45 -5.27 -8.31
C SER A 136 -1.50 -4.49 -9.20
N ILE A 137 -0.57 -5.17 -9.85
CA ILE A 137 0.28 -4.62 -10.91
C ILE A 137 -0.53 -4.55 -12.21
N THR A 138 -1.30 -5.60 -12.53
CA THR A 138 -2.05 -5.70 -13.78
C THR A 138 -3.07 -4.58 -13.94
N LYS A 139 -3.80 -4.26 -12.87
CA LYS A 139 -4.79 -3.17 -12.89
C LYS A 139 -4.13 -1.79 -12.96
N ALA A 140 -3.00 -1.59 -12.28
CA ALA A 140 -2.24 -0.34 -12.40
C ALA A 140 -1.76 -0.11 -13.83
N LYS A 141 -1.26 -1.14 -14.51
CA LYS A 141 -0.84 -1.06 -15.92
C LYS A 141 -2.00 -0.75 -16.86
N ARG A 142 -3.14 -1.44 -16.71
CA ARG A 142 -4.34 -1.18 -17.52
C ARG A 142 -4.88 0.23 -17.35
N ASP A 143 -4.86 0.76 -16.15
CA ASP A 143 -5.31 2.13 -15.90
C ASP A 143 -4.35 3.15 -16.53
N ALA A 144 -3.04 2.90 -16.50
CA ALA A 144 -2.04 3.74 -17.16
C ALA A 144 -2.21 3.72 -18.69
N GLU A 145 -2.36 2.53 -19.29
CA GLU A 145 -2.60 2.36 -20.72
C GLU A 145 -3.91 3.01 -21.16
N ALA A 146 -4.98 2.87 -20.36
CA ALA A 146 -6.27 3.51 -20.64
C ALA A 146 -6.19 5.04 -20.55
N ALA A 147 -5.40 5.59 -19.63
CA ALA A 147 -5.18 7.02 -19.51
C ALA A 147 -4.39 7.58 -20.71
N ASP A 148 -3.37 6.86 -21.18
CA ASP A 148 -2.57 7.24 -22.35
C ASP A 148 -3.42 7.21 -23.63
N VAL A 149 -4.24 6.16 -23.80
CA VAL A 149 -5.17 6.06 -24.94
C VAL A 149 -6.20 7.19 -24.92
N LYS A 150 -6.77 7.47 -23.75
CA LYS A 150 -7.74 8.56 -23.61
C LYS A 150 -7.12 9.93 -23.97
N LYS A 151 -5.91 10.20 -23.47
CA LYS A 151 -5.19 11.42 -23.79
C LYS A 151 -4.92 11.55 -25.30
N TYR A 152 -4.50 10.46 -25.94
CA TYR A 152 -4.29 10.41 -27.39
C TYR A 152 -5.57 10.68 -28.18
N VAL A 153 -6.70 10.11 -27.77
CA VAL A 153 -8.01 10.32 -28.42
C VAL A 153 -8.48 11.77 -28.23
N ASP A 154 -8.36 12.32 -27.03
CA ASP A 154 -8.77 13.70 -26.74
C ASP A 154 -7.92 14.71 -27.54
N GLU A 155 -6.61 14.51 -27.66
CA GLU A 155 -5.70 15.34 -28.47
C GLU A 155 -6.08 15.31 -29.97
N HIS A 156 -6.35 14.12 -30.53
CA HIS A 156 -6.70 13.97 -31.95
C HIS A 156 -8.12 14.44 -32.29
N GLN A 157 -9.06 14.36 -31.33
CA GLN A 157 -10.40 14.91 -31.51
C GLN A 157 -10.39 16.44 -31.49
N ALA A 158 -9.50 17.06 -30.72
CA ALA A 158 -9.31 18.51 -30.73
C ALA A 158 -8.75 18.99 -32.06
N GLU A 159 -7.75 18.30 -32.63
CA GLU A 159 -7.18 18.63 -33.94
C GLU A 159 -8.21 18.53 -35.08
N GLN A 160 -9.05 17.48 -35.09
CA GLN A 160 -10.10 17.31 -36.08
C GLN A 160 -11.23 18.35 -35.97
N ALA A 161 -11.53 18.84 -34.77
CA ALA A 161 -12.51 19.90 -34.56
C ALA A 161 -12.01 21.26 -35.08
N GLU A 162 -10.71 21.55 -34.94
CA GLU A 162 -10.10 22.76 -35.51
C GLU A 162 -10.03 22.72 -37.05
N GLU A 163 -9.73 21.55 -37.63
CA GLU A 163 -9.67 21.38 -39.09
C GLU A 163 -11.05 21.53 -39.75
N SER A 164 -12.12 21.03 -39.12
CA SER A 164 -13.48 21.16 -39.60
C SER A 164 -14.00 22.60 -39.53
N SER A 165 -13.65 23.35 -38.49
CA SER A 165 -14.06 24.76 -38.36
C SER A 165 -13.34 25.69 -39.38
N ASN A 166 -12.13 25.34 -39.78
CA ASN A 166 -11.38 26.11 -40.78
C ASN A 166 -11.88 25.88 -42.22
N THR A 167 -12.50 24.73 -42.48
CA THR A 167 -13.07 24.40 -43.80
C THR A 167 -14.41 25.10 -44.03
N GLU A 168 -15.25 25.27 -43.01
CA GLU A 168 -16.51 26.03 -43.15
C GLU A 168 -16.29 27.53 -43.42
N GLY A 169 -15.27 28.13 -42.81
CA GLY A 169 -14.90 29.53 -43.05
C GLY A 169 -14.41 29.82 -44.47
N GLN A 170 -13.85 28.85 -45.18
CA GLN A 170 -13.39 29.00 -46.57
C GLN A 170 -14.52 28.86 -47.59
N VAL A 171 -15.56 28.13 -47.28
CA VAL A 171 -16.70 27.94 -48.18
C VAL A 171 -17.61 29.20 -48.20
N GLU A 172 -17.81 29.88 -47.09
CA GLU A 172 -18.57 31.14 -47.04
C GLU A 172 -17.85 32.30 -47.74
N ALA A 173 -16.54 32.40 -47.65
CA ALA A 173 -15.78 33.43 -48.34
C ALA A 173 -15.79 33.29 -49.88
N HIS A 174 -16.05 32.09 -50.40
CA HIS A 174 -16.10 31.85 -51.86
C HIS A 174 -17.46 32.17 -52.50
N LEU A 175 -18.55 32.22 -51.72
CA LEU A 175 -19.90 32.53 -52.22
C LEU A 175 -20.17 34.04 -52.34
N ASP A 176 -19.41 34.90 -51.71
CA ASP A 176 -19.58 36.36 -51.75
C ASP A 176 -19.03 36.98 -53.06
N TRP A 177 -18.33 36.22 -53.90
CA TRP A 177 -17.73 36.61 -55.16
C TRP A 177 -18.68 36.46 -56.36
N LEU A 178 -19.86 35.88 -56.18
CA LEU A 178 -20.83 35.56 -57.28
C LEU A 178 -22.08 36.45 -57.29
N LYS A 179 -22.05 37.63 -56.66
CA LYS A 179 -23.12 38.62 -56.76
C LYS A 179 -22.71 39.82 -57.54
#